data_a74da410503d39b6dfa61a2b487f8512
#
_entry.id   a74da410503d39b6dfa61a2b487f8512
#
_cell.length_a   1.000
_cell.length_b   1.000
_cell.length_c   1.000
_cell.angle_alpha   90.00
_cell.angle_beta   90.00
_cell.angle_gamma   90.00
#
_symmetry.space_group_name_H-M   'P 1'
#
loop_
_entity.id
_entity.type
_entity.pdbx_description
1 polymer ?
#
loop_
_entity_poly.entity_id
_entity_poly.type
_entity_poly.pdbx_seq_one_letter_code
_entity_poly.pdbx_strand_id
1 'polypeptide(L)'
;MASNLCADGVIGRYAIAGAVAAYNYVEPALTDDLDIMIAFDSGQALPRSALVTLGPVLSYLKGKGYSEFQREAIVIEGWAVQFIPVASDLDAEALANAEAVDLEVNPAEGSVKTRVLRPEYIVATALRVNRAKDRNRIIQFLDDEAVDIHTLCDVLGRHGLADAWRAFCRRTGVANPCEVKSTS
;
A
#
# COMPACT_ATOMS: atom_id res chain seq x y z
N MET A 1 10.81 -4.51 12.01
CA MET A 1 11.73 -4.74 10.87
C MET A 1 11.78 -3.55 9.92
N ALA A 2 10.70 -3.08 9.27
CA ALA A 2 10.74 -1.93 8.35
C ALA A 2 11.27 -0.65 9.03
N SER A 3 10.92 -0.41 10.29
CA SER A 3 11.49 0.67 11.11
C SER A 3 13.01 0.56 11.29
N ASN A 4 13.53 -0.67 11.41
CA ASN A 4 14.99 -0.87 11.51
C ASN A 4 15.71 -0.56 10.18
N LEU A 5 15.09 -0.91 9.03
CA LEU A 5 15.62 -0.52 7.71
C LEU A 5 15.73 1.00 7.56
N CYS A 6 14.75 1.76 8.09
CA CYS A 6 14.83 3.22 8.14
C CYS A 6 15.89 3.71 9.13
N ALA A 7 15.93 3.17 10.34
CA ALA A 7 16.89 3.58 11.37
C ALA A 7 18.33 3.34 10.97
N ASP A 8 18.58 2.25 10.23
CA ASP A 8 19.90 1.87 9.72
C ASP A 8 20.22 2.52 8.36
N GLY A 9 19.34 3.43 7.86
CA GLY A 9 19.57 4.21 6.63
C GLY A 9 19.53 3.40 5.34
N VAL A 10 18.95 2.19 5.37
CA VAL A 10 18.81 1.33 4.18
C VAL A 10 17.68 1.83 3.27
N ILE A 11 16.63 2.35 3.86
CA ILE A 11 15.51 3.03 3.19
C ILE A 11 15.22 4.36 3.88
N GLY A 12 14.69 5.34 3.16
CA GLY A 12 14.32 6.64 3.72
C GLY A 12 12.94 6.65 4.39
N ARG A 13 11.96 6.01 3.77
CA ARG A 13 10.57 5.95 4.26
C ARG A 13 9.91 4.63 3.89
N TYR A 14 8.89 4.26 4.69
CA TYR A 14 8.04 3.12 4.40
C TYR A 14 6.60 3.35 4.86
N ALA A 15 5.68 2.56 4.31
CA ALA A 15 4.34 2.35 4.85
C ALA A 15 3.86 0.93 4.54
N ILE A 16 3.09 0.34 5.45
CA ILE A 16 2.34 -0.88 5.18
C ILE A 16 1.28 -0.56 4.11
N ALA A 17 1.14 -1.44 3.15
CA ALA A 17 0.23 -1.33 2.01
C ALA A 17 -0.69 -2.56 1.91
N GLY A 18 -1.42 -2.67 0.82
CA GLY A 18 -2.18 -3.87 0.47
C GLY A 18 -3.27 -4.24 1.48
N ALA A 19 -3.43 -5.55 1.72
CA ALA A 19 -4.48 -6.07 2.58
C ALA A 19 -4.25 -5.71 4.06
N VAL A 20 -3.01 -5.80 4.53
CA VAL A 20 -2.68 -5.53 5.94
C VAL A 20 -2.92 -4.06 6.31
N ALA A 21 -2.64 -3.11 5.40
CA ALA A 21 -3.01 -1.72 5.63
C ALA A 21 -4.53 -1.52 5.70
N ALA A 22 -5.29 -2.25 4.88
CA ALA A 22 -6.74 -2.17 4.86
C ALA A 22 -7.37 -2.59 6.20
N TYR A 23 -6.75 -3.50 6.97
CA TYR A 23 -7.24 -3.93 8.28
C TYR A 23 -7.40 -2.82 9.31
N ASN A 24 -6.70 -1.71 9.10
CA ASN A 24 -6.86 -0.54 9.97
C ASN A 24 -8.19 0.21 9.75
N TYR A 25 -8.90 -0.07 8.65
CA TYR A 25 -10.05 0.70 8.19
C TYR A 25 -11.30 -0.14 7.93
N VAL A 26 -11.14 -1.38 7.51
CA VAL A 26 -12.22 -2.30 7.15
C VAL A 26 -11.99 -3.67 7.77
N GLU A 27 -13.04 -4.50 7.79
CA GLU A 27 -12.95 -5.85 8.34
C GLU A 27 -11.83 -6.67 7.66
N PRO A 28 -10.99 -7.39 8.44
CA PRO A 28 -9.88 -8.17 7.91
C PRO A 28 -10.33 -9.30 6.97
N ALA A 29 -9.66 -9.40 5.82
CA ALA A 29 -9.78 -10.54 4.90
C ALA A 29 -8.48 -11.37 4.93
N LEU A 30 -8.56 -12.66 4.66
CA LEU A 30 -7.37 -13.51 4.62
C LEU A 30 -6.32 -13.00 3.63
N THR A 31 -5.08 -12.86 4.11
CA THR A 31 -3.90 -12.58 3.29
C THR A 31 -2.73 -13.41 3.75
N ASP A 32 -1.90 -13.84 2.79
CA ASP A 32 -0.69 -14.63 3.02
C ASP A 32 0.58 -13.78 2.93
N ASP A 33 0.44 -12.48 2.62
CA ASP A 33 1.53 -11.56 2.34
C ASP A 33 1.39 -10.24 3.07
N LEU A 34 2.54 -9.65 3.39
CA LEU A 34 2.66 -8.30 3.93
C LEU A 34 3.32 -7.40 2.88
N ASP A 35 2.56 -6.48 2.32
CA ASP A 35 3.04 -5.48 1.39
C ASP A 35 3.63 -4.28 2.13
N ILE A 36 4.89 -3.92 1.85
CA ILE A 36 5.56 -2.75 2.42
C ILE A 36 6.02 -1.85 1.28
N MET A 37 5.39 -0.68 1.11
CA MET A 37 5.84 0.35 0.19
C MET A 37 7.05 1.06 0.78
N ILE A 38 8.11 1.24 -0.02
CA ILE A 38 9.37 1.85 0.42
C ILE A 38 9.85 2.94 -0.55
N ALA A 39 10.49 3.97 0.01
CA ALA A 39 11.27 4.94 -0.76
C ALA A 39 12.69 5.00 -0.21
N PHE A 40 13.66 5.18 -1.10
CA PHE A 40 15.05 5.44 -0.76
C PHE A 40 15.27 6.96 -0.63
N ASP A 41 16.26 7.38 0.15
CA ASP A 41 16.58 8.79 0.26
C ASP A 41 17.14 9.35 -1.06
N SER A 42 16.83 10.61 -1.34
CA SER A 42 17.05 11.30 -2.62
C SER A 42 18.50 11.44 -3.09
N GLY A 43 19.45 10.85 -2.37
CA GLY A 43 20.89 10.83 -2.72
C GLY A 43 21.34 9.57 -3.46
N GLN A 44 20.52 8.53 -3.54
CA GLN A 44 20.86 7.31 -4.28
C GLN A 44 20.18 7.36 -5.65
N ALA A 45 20.97 7.47 -6.72
CA ALA A 45 20.50 7.32 -8.09
C ALA A 45 19.92 5.90 -8.25
N LEU A 46 18.59 5.78 -8.28
CA LEU A 46 17.91 4.50 -8.40
C LEU A 46 18.04 3.99 -9.84
N PRO A 47 18.58 2.79 -10.06
CA PRO A 47 18.50 2.13 -11.35
C PRO A 47 17.03 1.83 -11.70
N ARG A 48 16.67 1.95 -12.96
CA ARG A 48 15.30 1.79 -13.46
C ARG A 48 14.71 0.36 -13.38
N SER A 49 15.41 -0.59 -12.79
CA SER A 49 14.97 -1.98 -12.61
C SER A 49 14.61 -2.24 -11.14
N ALA A 50 13.40 -2.72 -10.88
CA ALA A 50 12.92 -3.04 -9.53
C ALA A 50 13.87 -3.98 -8.75
N LEU A 51 14.47 -4.96 -9.43
CA LEU A 51 15.42 -5.91 -8.83
C LEU A 51 16.70 -5.22 -8.35
N VAL A 52 17.21 -4.25 -9.10
CA VAL A 52 18.43 -3.50 -8.72
C VAL A 52 18.07 -2.50 -7.60
N THR A 53 16.84 -1.98 -7.61
CA THR A 53 16.35 -1.06 -6.57
C THR A 53 16.24 -1.74 -5.20
N LEU A 54 15.88 -3.02 -5.13
CA LEU A 54 15.77 -3.78 -3.86
C LEU A 54 17.10 -4.33 -3.34
N GLY A 55 18.19 -4.23 -4.12
CA GLY A 55 19.50 -4.74 -3.73
C GLY A 55 19.94 -4.40 -2.31
N PRO A 56 19.89 -3.12 -1.88
CA PRO A 56 20.27 -2.73 -0.52
C PRO A 56 19.40 -3.41 0.56
N VAL A 57 18.07 -3.47 0.35
CA VAL A 57 17.13 -4.13 1.28
C VAL A 57 17.43 -5.62 1.38
N LEU A 58 17.58 -6.30 0.25
CA LEU A 58 17.87 -7.74 0.20
C LEU A 58 19.23 -8.07 0.83
N SER A 59 20.25 -7.25 0.60
CA SER A 59 21.56 -7.41 1.21
C SER A 59 21.51 -7.25 2.73
N TYR A 60 20.78 -6.25 3.21
CA TYR A 60 20.55 -6.05 4.64
C TYR A 60 19.84 -7.24 5.28
N LEU A 61 18.75 -7.70 4.67
CA LEU A 61 17.96 -8.84 5.18
C LEU A 61 18.78 -10.12 5.19
N LYS A 62 19.58 -10.37 4.15
CA LYS A 62 20.52 -11.50 4.10
C LYS A 62 21.52 -11.43 5.24
N GLY A 63 22.04 -10.26 5.58
CA GLY A 63 22.92 -10.05 6.74
C GLY A 63 22.26 -10.33 8.08
N LYS A 64 20.92 -10.29 8.15
CA LYS A 64 20.11 -10.67 9.32
C LYS A 64 19.66 -12.14 9.30
N GLY A 65 20.05 -12.93 8.29
CA GLY A 65 19.73 -14.34 8.17
C GLY A 65 18.49 -14.64 7.32
N TYR A 66 17.82 -13.64 6.74
CA TYR A 66 16.65 -13.83 5.89
C TYR A 66 17.09 -13.95 4.42
N SER A 67 16.92 -15.11 3.82
CA SER A 67 17.31 -15.38 2.43
C SER A 67 16.34 -16.29 1.68
N GLU A 68 15.29 -16.75 2.36
CA GLU A 68 14.25 -17.57 1.77
C GLU A 68 13.24 -16.70 1.03
N PHE A 69 12.88 -17.13 -0.19
CA PHE A 69 11.90 -16.44 -1.02
C PHE A 69 10.65 -17.31 -1.21
N GLN A 70 9.50 -16.67 -1.14
CA GLN A 70 8.22 -17.23 -1.55
C GLN A 70 7.66 -16.34 -2.67
N ARG A 71 7.77 -16.77 -3.92
CA ARG A 71 7.48 -15.98 -5.13
C ARG A 71 8.34 -14.70 -5.15
N GLU A 72 7.70 -13.51 -5.09
CA GLU A 72 8.37 -12.19 -5.10
C GLU A 72 8.63 -11.65 -3.68
N ALA A 73 8.17 -12.36 -2.65
CA ALA A 73 8.31 -11.98 -1.25
C ALA A 73 9.48 -12.70 -0.59
N ILE A 74 10.13 -12.06 0.38
CA ILE A 74 11.12 -12.68 1.25
C ILE A 74 10.42 -13.16 2.53
N VAL A 75 10.76 -14.37 3.00
CA VAL A 75 10.19 -14.91 4.24
C VAL A 75 10.90 -14.33 5.44
N ILE A 76 10.17 -13.65 6.31
CA ILE A 76 10.67 -13.02 7.52
C ILE A 76 9.78 -13.43 8.69
N GLU A 77 10.35 -14.12 9.67
CA GLU A 77 9.62 -14.66 10.83
C GLU A 77 8.37 -15.47 10.44
N GLY A 78 8.46 -16.20 9.32
CA GLY A 78 7.37 -17.02 8.80
C GLY A 78 6.35 -16.29 7.92
N TRP A 79 6.49 -14.97 7.72
CA TRP A 79 5.62 -14.18 6.85
C TRP A 79 6.26 -13.87 5.50
N ALA A 80 5.50 -13.99 4.44
CA ALA A 80 5.92 -13.54 3.12
C ALA A 80 5.83 -12.02 3.05
N VAL A 81 6.96 -11.32 3.02
CA VAL A 81 7.05 -9.84 3.00
C VAL A 81 7.48 -9.37 1.62
N GLN A 82 6.62 -8.60 0.96
CA GLN A 82 6.90 -7.99 -0.33
C GLN A 82 7.27 -6.52 -0.14
N PHE A 83 8.48 -6.13 -0.56
CA PHE A 83 8.91 -4.73 -0.62
C PHE A 83 8.56 -4.15 -1.98
N ILE A 84 7.79 -3.05 -1.99
CA ILE A 84 7.31 -2.38 -3.20
C ILE A 84 7.98 -1.01 -3.28
N PRO A 85 8.99 -0.84 -4.15
CA PRO A 85 9.61 0.47 -4.34
C PRO A 85 8.61 1.46 -4.96
N VAL A 86 8.67 2.71 -4.51
CA VAL A 86 7.95 3.82 -5.15
C VAL A 86 8.37 3.90 -6.62
N ALA A 87 7.42 3.76 -7.53
CA ALA A 87 7.65 3.72 -8.98
C ALA A 87 6.81 4.75 -9.77
N SER A 88 5.90 5.46 -9.11
CA SER A 88 5.01 6.45 -9.72
C SER A 88 4.72 7.61 -8.77
N ASP A 89 4.19 8.71 -9.31
CA ASP A 89 3.75 9.86 -8.51
C ASP A 89 2.64 9.48 -7.53
N LEU A 90 1.75 8.54 -7.89
CA LEU A 90 0.75 8.00 -6.99
C LEU A 90 1.41 7.29 -5.79
N ASP A 91 2.42 6.46 -6.03
CA ASP A 91 3.12 5.75 -4.94
C ASP A 91 3.87 6.75 -4.04
N ALA A 92 4.49 7.77 -4.63
CA ALA A 92 5.19 8.81 -3.89
C ALA A 92 4.24 9.63 -3.01
N GLU A 93 3.08 10.02 -3.55
CA GLU A 93 2.05 10.75 -2.82
C GLU A 93 1.42 9.87 -1.73
N ALA A 94 1.12 8.60 -2.02
CA ALA A 94 0.59 7.63 -1.06
C ALA A 94 1.53 7.48 0.14
N LEU A 95 2.82 7.30 -0.10
CA LEU A 95 3.82 7.14 0.95
C LEU A 95 4.02 8.44 1.75
N ALA A 96 3.96 9.61 1.11
CA ALA A 96 4.07 10.90 1.79
C ALA A 96 2.91 11.14 2.75
N ASN A 97 1.69 10.73 2.36
CA ASN A 97 0.46 10.90 3.15
C ASN A 97 0.14 9.71 4.07
N ALA A 98 1.02 8.70 4.17
CA ALA A 98 0.80 7.56 5.05
C ALA A 98 0.63 7.99 6.51
N GLU A 99 -0.29 7.35 7.22
CA GLU A 99 -0.64 7.65 8.61
C GLU A 99 0.21 6.85 9.59
N ALA A 100 0.55 7.49 10.72
CA ALA A 100 1.15 6.79 11.84
C ALA A 100 0.03 6.12 12.66
N VAL A 101 0.18 4.82 12.91
CA VAL A 101 -0.76 4.02 13.68
C VAL A 101 -0.04 3.20 14.74
N ASP A 102 -0.74 2.88 15.82
CA ASP A 102 -0.31 1.93 16.82
C ASP A 102 -1.01 0.58 16.53
N LEU A 103 -0.27 -0.38 15.97
CA LEU A 103 -0.79 -1.73 15.72
C LEU A 103 -0.58 -2.60 16.98
N GLU A 104 -1.66 -3.14 17.51
CA GLU A 104 -1.58 -4.19 18.52
C GLU A 104 -1.15 -5.49 17.85
N VAL A 105 0.07 -5.93 18.14
CA VAL A 105 0.62 -7.18 17.58
C VAL A 105 0.21 -8.38 18.43
N ASN A 106 0.21 -8.21 19.74
CA ASN A 106 -0.18 -9.21 20.71
C ASN A 106 -0.48 -8.47 22.04
N PRO A 107 -1.56 -8.79 22.77
CA PRO A 107 -1.83 -8.20 24.09
C PRO A 107 -0.68 -8.31 25.10
N ALA A 108 0.19 -9.32 24.95
CA ALA A 108 1.37 -9.53 25.80
C ALA A 108 2.61 -8.73 25.36
N GLU A 109 2.69 -8.27 24.11
CA GLU A 109 3.86 -7.59 23.53
C GLU A 109 3.64 -6.09 23.34
N GLY A 110 2.41 -5.60 23.53
CA GLY A 110 2.05 -4.20 23.38
C GLY A 110 1.83 -3.78 21.92
N SER A 111 1.75 -2.46 21.70
CA SER A 111 1.56 -1.87 20.38
C SER A 111 2.89 -1.53 19.71
N VAL A 112 2.93 -1.66 18.38
CA VAL A 112 4.06 -1.25 17.55
C VAL A 112 3.66 -0.04 16.71
N LYS A 113 4.39 1.06 16.86
CA LYS A 113 4.21 2.23 16.01
C LYS A 113 4.69 1.93 14.61
N THR A 114 3.82 2.10 13.64
CA THR A 114 4.13 1.93 12.21
C THR A 114 3.40 2.96 11.37
N ARG A 115 3.56 2.89 10.05
CA ARG A 115 2.83 3.72 9.11
C ARG A 115 2.03 2.84 8.17
N VAL A 116 0.80 3.24 7.88
CA VAL A 116 -0.09 2.57 6.92
C VAL A 116 -0.52 3.55 5.83
N LEU A 117 -0.75 3.06 4.63
CA LEU A 117 -1.35 3.88 3.58
C LEU A 117 -2.78 4.27 3.96
N ARG A 118 -3.17 5.50 3.65
CA ARG A 118 -4.55 5.96 3.83
C ARG A 118 -5.53 5.28 2.87
N PRO A 119 -6.81 5.19 3.23
CA PRO A 119 -7.85 4.52 2.44
C PRO A 119 -7.88 4.92 0.97
N GLU A 120 -7.78 6.22 0.68
CA GLU A 120 -7.87 6.76 -0.67
C GLU A 120 -6.76 6.21 -1.57
N TYR A 121 -5.55 6.07 -1.02
CA TYR A 121 -4.41 5.53 -1.75
C TYR A 121 -4.44 4.01 -1.86
N ILE A 122 -4.99 3.31 -0.85
CA ILE A 122 -5.25 1.87 -0.93
C ILE A 122 -6.23 1.59 -2.08
N VAL A 123 -7.34 2.34 -2.15
CA VAL A 123 -8.35 2.24 -3.21
C VAL A 123 -7.75 2.59 -4.58
N ALA A 124 -7.03 3.72 -4.70
CA ALA A 124 -6.42 4.14 -5.96
C ALA A 124 -5.39 3.13 -6.47
N THR A 125 -4.56 2.57 -5.58
CA THR A 125 -3.58 1.53 -5.94
C THR A 125 -4.27 0.23 -6.34
N ALA A 126 -5.30 -0.20 -5.61
CA ALA A 126 -6.10 -1.37 -5.93
C ALA A 126 -6.79 -1.23 -7.29
N LEU A 127 -7.31 -0.03 -7.61
CA LEU A 127 -7.91 0.28 -8.90
C LEU A 127 -6.90 0.17 -10.04
N ARG A 128 -5.68 0.69 -9.85
CA ARG A 128 -4.58 0.63 -10.83
C ARG A 128 -4.16 -0.82 -11.13
N VAL A 129 -4.06 -1.66 -10.10
CA VAL A 129 -3.67 -3.07 -10.22
C VAL A 129 -4.82 -3.92 -10.79
N ASN A 130 -6.06 -3.70 -10.35
CA ASN A 130 -7.31 -4.20 -10.90
C ASN A 130 -7.48 -5.73 -10.94
N ARG A 131 -6.88 -6.49 -10.02
CA ARG A 131 -7.14 -7.92 -9.83
C ARG A 131 -8.53 -8.14 -9.21
N ALA A 132 -9.03 -9.37 -9.21
CA ALA A 132 -10.32 -9.69 -8.58
C ALA A 132 -10.34 -9.31 -7.09
N LYS A 133 -9.29 -9.67 -6.34
CA LYS A 133 -9.15 -9.33 -4.92
C LYS A 133 -9.12 -7.82 -4.67
N ASP A 134 -8.51 -7.06 -5.59
CA ASP A 134 -8.40 -5.60 -5.48
C ASP A 134 -9.78 -4.94 -5.67
N ARG A 135 -10.57 -5.43 -6.63
CA ARG A 135 -11.95 -4.94 -6.85
C ARG A 135 -12.86 -5.19 -5.66
N ASN A 136 -12.78 -6.38 -5.05
CA ASN A 136 -13.55 -6.70 -3.84
C ASN A 136 -13.16 -5.77 -2.68
N ARG A 137 -11.89 -5.48 -2.53
CA ARG A 137 -11.41 -4.53 -1.51
C ARG A 137 -11.95 -3.11 -1.74
N ILE A 138 -11.96 -2.63 -2.99
CA ILE A 138 -12.57 -1.32 -3.32
C ILE A 138 -14.04 -1.30 -2.91
N ILE A 139 -14.80 -2.35 -3.26
CA ILE A 139 -16.22 -2.45 -2.89
C ILE A 139 -16.37 -2.40 -1.37
N GLN A 140 -15.58 -3.16 -0.63
CA GLN A 140 -15.60 -3.16 0.83
C GLN A 140 -15.35 -1.76 1.42
N PHE A 141 -14.34 -1.03 0.93
CA PHE A 141 -14.10 0.35 1.40
C PHE A 141 -15.27 1.30 1.15
N LEU A 142 -16.02 1.09 0.06
CA LEU A 142 -17.20 1.89 -0.27
C LEU A 142 -18.39 1.51 0.60
N ASP A 143 -18.65 0.21 0.79
CA ASP A 143 -19.78 -0.32 1.56
C ASP A 143 -19.63 0.00 3.05
N ASP A 144 -18.40 -0.04 3.58
CA ASP A 144 -18.09 0.28 4.98
C ASP A 144 -17.93 1.81 5.21
N GLU A 145 -18.12 2.64 4.16
CA GLU A 145 -17.91 4.09 4.20
C GLU A 145 -16.51 4.49 4.77
N ALA A 146 -15.51 3.61 4.58
CA ALA A 146 -14.17 3.71 5.16
C ALA A 146 -13.20 4.57 4.33
N VAL A 147 -13.69 5.29 3.33
CA VAL A 147 -12.89 6.16 2.45
C VAL A 147 -13.58 7.51 2.29
N ASP A 148 -12.82 8.60 2.41
CA ASP A 148 -13.30 9.93 2.07
C ASP A 148 -13.44 10.08 0.56
N ILE A 149 -14.69 10.15 0.09
CA ILE A 149 -15.04 10.17 -1.34
C ILE A 149 -14.49 11.40 -2.05
N HIS A 150 -14.51 12.57 -1.39
CA HIS A 150 -14.01 13.80 -2.00
C HIS A 150 -12.50 13.68 -2.24
N THR A 151 -11.76 13.29 -1.23
CA THR A 151 -10.31 13.07 -1.31
C THR A 151 -9.97 11.96 -2.33
N LEU A 152 -10.74 10.86 -2.35
CA LEU A 152 -10.55 9.80 -3.34
C LEU A 152 -10.71 10.32 -4.76
N CYS A 153 -11.79 11.09 -5.05
CA CYS A 153 -12.02 11.64 -6.39
C CYS A 153 -10.89 12.58 -6.83
N ASP A 154 -10.37 13.38 -5.90
CA ASP A 154 -9.22 14.26 -6.15
C ASP A 154 -7.94 13.45 -6.48
N VAL A 155 -7.65 12.40 -5.71
CA VAL A 155 -6.53 11.49 -5.97
C VAL A 155 -6.68 10.83 -7.33
N LEU A 156 -7.86 10.27 -7.64
CA LEU A 156 -8.13 9.63 -8.92
C LEU A 156 -7.96 10.60 -10.10
N GLY A 157 -8.41 11.85 -9.94
CA GLY A 157 -8.26 12.90 -10.94
C GLY A 157 -6.81 13.26 -11.21
N ARG A 158 -6.04 13.55 -10.15
CA ARG A 158 -4.62 13.95 -10.26
C ARG A 158 -3.74 12.86 -10.88
N HIS A 159 -4.06 11.59 -10.64
CA HIS A 159 -3.27 10.46 -11.12
C HIS A 159 -3.81 9.79 -12.37
N GLY A 160 -4.77 10.44 -13.08
CA GLY A 160 -5.30 9.96 -14.36
C GLY A 160 -6.10 8.66 -14.25
N LEU A 161 -6.68 8.35 -13.09
CA LEU A 161 -7.44 7.13 -12.83
C LEU A 161 -8.96 7.31 -13.01
N ALA A 162 -9.44 8.49 -13.39
CA ALA A 162 -10.86 8.78 -13.52
C ALA A 162 -11.58 7.85 -14.54
N ASP A 163 -10.94 7.51 -15.66
CA ASP A 163 -11.51 6.58 -16.63
C ASP A 163 -11.56 5.14 -16.11
N ALA A 164 -10.51 4.71 -15.43
CA ALA A 164 -10.46 3.40 -14.78
C ALA A 164 -11.54 3.29 -13.70
N TRP A 165 -11.77 4.36 -12.95
CA TRP A 165 -12.82 4.45 -11.94
C TRP A 165 -14.23 4.33 -12.56
N ARG A 166 -14.52 5.10 -13.63
CA ARG A 166 -15.79 4.96 -14.35
C ARG A 166 -16.00 3.54 -14.89
N ALA A 167 -14.94 2.93 -15.43
CA ALA A 167 -15.02 1.55 -15.90
C ALA A 167 -15.26 0.54 -14.78
N PHE A 168 -14.65 0.75 -13.60
CA PHE A 168 -14.89 -0.04 -12.40
C PHE A 168 -16.35 0.06 -11.96
N CYS A 169 -16.89 1.27 -11.78
CA CYS A 169 -18.28 1.50 -11.36
C CYS A 169 -19.29 0.85 -12.32
N ARG A 170 -19.10 1.02 -13.65
CA ARG A 170 -19.97 0.35 -14.64
C ARG A 170 -19.92 -1.17 -14.55
N ARG A 171 -18.76 -1.76 -14.33
CA ARG A 171 -18.57 -3.21 -14.27
C ARG A 171 -19.15 -3.84 -13.00
N THR A 172 -19.05 -3.15 -11.87
CA THR A 172 -19.45 -3.64 -10.57
C THR A 172 -20.90 -3.27 -10.20
N GLY A 173 -21.51 -2.34 -10.94
CA GLY A 173 -22.84 -1.80 -10.62
C GLY A 173 -22.82 -0.79 -9.46
N VAL A 174 -21.65 -0.41 -8.97
CA VAL A 174 -21.50 0.61 -7.93
C VAL A 174 -21.83 1.98 -8.53
N ALA A 175 -22.65 2.78 -7.86
CA ALA A 175 -22.90 4.15 -8.25
C ALA A 175 -21.58 4.93 -8.22
N ASN A 176 -21.33 5.76 -9.26
CA ASN A 176 -20.09 6.54 -9.30
C ASN A 176 -20.18 7.75 -8.35
N PRO A 177 -19.53 7.73 -7.19
CA PRO A 177 -19.64 8.83 -6.23
C PRO A 177 -18.85 10.08 -6.66
N CYS A 178 -17.97 9.97 -7.67
CA CYS A 178 -17.21 11.09 -8.21
C CYS A 178 -17.94 11.82 -9.34
N GLU A 179 -19.08 11.34 -9.79
CA GLU A 179 -19.93 12.08 -10.72
C GLU A 179 -20.76 13.10 -9.95
N VAL A 180 -20.45 14.38 -10.13
CA VAL A 180 -21.31 15.47 -9.65
C VAL A 180 -22.69 15.25 -10.27
N LYS A 181 -23.70 14.95 -9.45
CA LYS A 181 -25.09 15.01 -9.92
C LYS A 181 -25.32 16.44 -10.38
N SER A 182 -25.39 16.65 -11.70
CA SER A 182 -25.88 17.91 -12.24
C SER A 182 -27.30 18.07 -11.74
N THR A 183 -27.46 18.82 -10.66
CA THR A 183 -28.77 19.30 -10.22
C THR A 183 -29.23 20.27 -11.29
N SER A 184 -30.17 19.80 -12.13
CA SER A 184 -30.94 20.64 -13.04
C SER A 184 -31.92 21.49 -12.26
#